data_0c2dbb7bc8919bf5d6238153999b3067
#
_entry.id   0c2dbb7bc8919bf5d6238153999b3067
#
_cell.length_a   1.000
_cell.length_b   1.000
_cell.length_c   1.000
_cell.angle_alpha   90.00
_cell.angle_beta   90.00
_cell.angle_gamma   90.00
#
_symmetry.space_group_name_H-M   'P 1'
#
loop_
_entity.id
_entity.type
_entity.pdbx_description
1 polymer ?
#
loop_
_entity_poly.entity_id
_entity_poly.type
_entity_poly.pdbx_seq_one_letter_code
_entity_poly.pdbx_strand_id
1 'polypeptide(L)'
;DETNRSLLSVIDDSRLRLPDDLDIAPDGRIFFSEATIRYEMSEWAVDALEGRGNGRLICHDPRTGSTRTILRGLIFPNGVTICRDGQSLLFAETWACRISRYWFDGPDKGKREIFLDNLPGYPDNLNRGSDGTYWIALLGMRTRTFDLAMRKPGFRRRMAKRIAADEWLFPNINRGCVLRVSETGEIIDALWDEAGENHPSITSTCEHKGWLYPVS
;
A
#
# COMPACT_ATOMS: atom_id res chain seq x y z
N ASP A 1 -2.35 33.62 2.77
CA ASP A 1 -0.91 33.36 2.79
C ASP A 1 -0.65 32.11 3.63
N GLU A 2 -0.96 30.96 3.04
CA GLU A 2 -0.84 29.69 3.73
C GLU A 2 0.59 29.18 3.53
N THR A 3 1.40 29.39 4.53
CA THR A 3 2.69 28.74 4.62
C THR A 3 2.49 27.23 4.65
N ASN A 4 2.76 26.58 3.55
CA ASN A 4 2.81 25.14 3.40
C ASN A 4 3.91 24.60 4.35
N ARG A 5 3.55 24.31 5.60
CA ARG A 5 4.47 23.77 6.60
C ARG A 5 4.52 22.27 6.45
N SER A 6 5.64 21.74 5.99
CA SER A 6 5.96 20.34 6.17
C SER A 6 5.90 20.00 7.66
N LEU A 7 4.88 19.25 8.09
CA LEU A 7 4.68 18.89 9.49
C LEU A 7 5.76 17.93 10.00
N LEU A 8 6.29 17.10 9.11
CA LEU A 8 7.24 16.05 9.45
C LEU A 8 8.22 15.85 8.29
N SER A 9 9.49 15.87 8.58
CA SER A 9 10.54 15.56 7.61
C SER A 9 11.49 14.46 8.07
N VAL A 10 11.54 14.21 9.38
CA VAL A 10 12.40 13.22 10.02
C VAL A 10 11.60 12.48 11.08
N ILE A 11 11.70 11.17 11.10
CA ILE A 11 11.07 10.28 12.08
C ILE A 11 12.08 9.24 12.52
N ASP A 12 12.25 9.06 13.84
CA ASP A 12 13.21 8.11 14.41
C ASP A 12 14.62 8.26 13.79
N ASP A 13 15.11 9.50 13.68
CA ASP A 13 16.42 9.85 13.08
C ASP A 13 16.57 9.53 11.60
N SER A 14 15.50 9.25 10.89
CA SER A 14 15.52 9.04 9.45
C SER A 14 14.59 9.99 8.70
N ARG A 15 15.09 10.53 7.58
CA ARG A 15 14.30 11.37 6.69
C ARG A 15 13.17 10.57 6.07
N LEU A 16 11.98 11.17 5.97
CA LEU A 16 10.90 10.67 5.13
C LEU A 16 11.29 10.80 3.66
N ARG A 17 11.21 9.69 2.92
CA ARG A 17 11.55 9.62 1.50
C ARG A 17 10.34 9.42 0.61
N LEU A 18 9.52 8.44 0.93
CA LEU A 18 8.36 8.08 0.13
C LEU A 18 7.16 7.79 1.04
N PRO A 19 6.61 8.85 1.73
CA PRO A 19 5.30 8.73 2.34
C PRO A 19 4.26 8.51 1.25
N ASP A 20 3.31 7.62 1.50
CA ASP A 20 2.38 7.18 0.47
C ASP A 20 0.94 7.56 0.82
N ASP A 21 0.29 6.84 1.73
CA ASP A 21 -1.10 7.02 2.07
C ASP A 21 -1.31 7.18 3.58
N LEU A 22 -2.44 7.76 3.97
CA LEU A 22 -2.81 7.98 5.36
C LEU A 22 -4.30 7.81 5.63
N ASP A 23 -4.63 7.45 6.87
CA ASP A 23 -6.00 7.55 7.39
C ASP A 23 -5.99 8.04 8.85
N ILE A 24 -7.13 8.59 9.30
CA ILE A 24 -7.29 9.21 10.60
C ILE A 24 -8.22 8.36 11.46
N ALA A 25 -7.72 7.91 12.61
CA ALA A 25 -8.51 7.16 13.57
C ALA A 25 -9.56 8.05 14.27
N PRO A 26 -10.63 7.45 14.83
CA PRO A 26 -11.68 8.21 15.53
C PRO A 26 -11.17 9.08 16.69
N ASP A 27 -10.04 8.72 17.29
CA ASP A 27 -9.41 9.48 18.37
C ASP A 27 -8.47 10.62 17.89
N GLY A 28 -8.37 10.81 16.57
CA GLY A 28 -7.59 11.86 15.93
C GLY A 28 -6.14 11.47 15.63
N ARG A 29 -5.68 10.26 15.99
CA ARG A 29 -4.36 9.79 15.57
C ARG A 29 -4.32 9.59 14.06
N ILE A 30 -3.22 9.98 13.44
CA ILE A 30 -2.96 9.83 12.00
C ILE A 30 -2.01 8.66 11.80
N PHE A 31 -2.42 7.70 11.00
CA PHE A 31 -1.60 6.56 10.61
C PHE A 31 -1.24 6.70 9.14
N PHE A 32 0.03 6.54 8.82
CA PHE A 32 0.48 6.65 7.43
C PHE A 32 1.60 5.68 7.11
N SER A 33 1.69 5.32 5.86
CA SER A 33 2.73 4.46 5.32
C SER A 33 3.89 5.29 4.80
N GLU A 34 5.08 4.72 4.87
CA GLU A 34 6.23 5.11 4.08
C GLU A 34 6.70 3.88 3.31
N ALA A 35 6.53 3.92 1.99
CA ALA A 35 6.74 2.77 1.12
C ALA A 35 8.18 2.27 1.20
N THR A 36 9.15 3.17 1.28
CA THR A 36 10.56 2.85 1.45
C THR A 36 11.34 3.97 2.13
N ILE A 37 12.23 3.61 3.07
CA ILE A 37 13.17 4.54 3.71
C ILE A 37 14.49 4.69 2.92
N ARG A 38 14.64 3.98 1.78
CA ARG A 38 15.90 3.91 1.01
C ARG A 38 15.88 4.70 -0.27
N TYR A 39 14.75 4.70 -0.96
CA TYR A 39 14.62 5.17 -2.33
C TYR A 39 13.68 6.38 -2.39
N GLU A 40 13.94 7.28 -3.33
CA GLU A 40 13.04 8.38 -3.65
C GLU A 40 11.97 7.91 -4.66
N MET A 41 10.94 8.73 -4.91
CA MET A 41 9.85 8.39 -5.83
C MET A 41 10.34 7.96 -7.23
N SER A 42 11.37 8.57 -7.75
CA SER A 42 11.95 8.21 -9.06
C SER A 42 12.61 6.83 -9.10
N GLU A 43 12.85 6.23 -7.93
CA GLU A 43 13.55 4.95 -7.78
C GLU A 43 12.64 3.84 -7.22
N TRP A 44 11.31 4.06 -7.17
CA TRP A 44 10.35 3.12 -6.59
C TRP A 44 10.46 1.69 -7.17
N ALA A 45 10.74 1.59 -8.46
CA ALA A 45 10.93 0.31 -9.15
C ALA A 45 12.20 -0.42 -8.72
N VAL A 46 13.22 0.31 -8.24
CA VAL A 46 14.43 -0.29 -7.68
C VAL A 46 14.13 -0.99 -6.37
N ASP A 47 13.27 -0.41 -5.51
CA ASP A 47 12.81 -1.04 -4.27
C ASP A 47 12.12 -2.37 -4.56
N ALA A 48 11.22 -2.39 -5.56
CA ALA A 48 10.55 -3.62 -6.01
C ALA A 48 11.56 -4.70 -6.40
N LEU A 49 12.58 -4.35 -7.20
CA LEU A 49 13.61 -5.29 -7.64
C LEU A 49 14.56 -5.70 -6.51
N GLU A 50 14.80 -4.85 -5.51
CA GLU A 50 15.54 -5.23 -4.32
C GLU A 50 14.79 -6.30 -3.52
N GLY A 51 13.45 -6.20 -3.42
CA GLY A 51 12.57 -7.19 -2.80
C GLY A 51 12.87 -7.36 -1.31
N ARG A 52 13.09 -6.25 -0.61
CA ARG A 52 13.32 -6.19 0.84
C ARG A 52 12.24 -5.39 1.54
N GLY A 53 12.07 -5.63 2.83
CA GLY A 53 11.20 -4.83 3.68
C GLY A 53 11.85 -3.52 4.08
N ASN A 54 11.83 -2.53 3.19
CA ASN A 54 12.39 -1.20 3.44
C ASN A 54 11.34 -0.20 3.95
N GLY A 55 10.08 -0.58 3.99
CA GLY A 55 8.99 0.29 4.38
C GLY A 55 8.67 0.24 5.88
N ARG A 56 7.85 1.20 6.30
CA ARG A 56 7.36 1.32 7.68
C ARG A 56 5.95 1.90 7.75
N LEU A 57 5.26 1.63 8.85
CA LEU A 57 4.01 2.26 9.24
C LEU A 57 4.27 3.20 10.41
N ILE A 58 3.69 4.39 10.38
CA ILE A 58 3.97 5.49 11.29
C ILE A 58 2.65 5.95 11.91
N CYS A 59 2.71 6.35 13.18
CA CYS A 59 1.60 6.97 13.90
C CYS A 59 2.03 8.35 14.37
N HIS A 60 1.22 9.36 14.05
CA HIS A 60 1.30 10.71 14.61
C HIS A 60 0.11 10.97 15.52
N ASP A 61 0.37 11.40 16.77
CA ASP A 61 -0.67 11.86 17.69
C ASP A 61 -0.62 13.39 17.77
N PRO A 62 -1.58 14.10 17.15
CA PRO A 62 -1.57 15.57 17.14
C PRO A 62 -1.82 16.18 18.52
N ARG A 63 -2.38 15.43 19.49
CA ARG A 63 -2.62 15.93 20.86
C ARG A 63 -1.32 16.06 21.66
N THR A 64 -0.36 15.19 21.37
CA THR A 64 0.95 15.16 22.05
C THR A 64 2.08 15.71 21.18
N GLY A 65 1.83 15.86 19.86
CA GLY A 65 2.85 16.13 18.85
C GLY A 65 3.81 14.97 18.61
N SER A 66 3.56 13.80 19.20
CA SER A 66 4.44 12.63 19.09
C SER A 66 4.26 11.92 17.75
N THR A 67 5.37 11.65 17.09
CA THR A 67 5.41 10.82 15.86
C THR A 67 6.39 9.69 16.07
N ARG A 68 5.96 8.47 15.71
CA ARG A 68 6.79 7.28 15.88
C ARG A 68 6.49 6.22 14.83
N THR A 69 7.50 5.47 14.44
CA THR A 69 7.32 4.24 13.68
C THR A 69 6.72 3.16 14.56
N ILE A 70 5.65 2.54 14.10
CA ILE A 70 4.93 1.46 14.80
C ILE A 70 5.21 0.08 14.22
N LEU A 71 5.48 -0.02 12.92
CA LEU A 71 5.93 -1.23 12.25
C LEU A 71 7.09 -0.93 11.30
N ARG A 72 8.05 -1.84 11.22
CA ARG A 72 9.20 -1.79 10.30
C ARG A 72 9.30 -3.07 9.49
N GLY A 73 10.13 -3.04 8.44
CA GLY A 73 10.41 -4.23 7.64
C GLY A 73 9.24 -4.62 6.74
N LEU A 74 8.41 -3.65 6.34
CA LEU A 74 7.28 -3.83 5.46
C LEU A 74 7.74 -3.81 4.00
N ILE A 75 7.06 -4.60 3.15
CA ILE A 75 7.42 -4.72 1.74
C ILE A 75 6.59 -3.73 0.92
N PHE A 76 7.11 -2.51 0.79
CA PHE A 76 6.46 -1.40 0.09
C PHE A 76 5.03 -1.17 0.60
N PRO A 77 4.86 -0.78 1.87
CA PRO A 77 3.55 -0.45 2.39
C PRO A 77 3.01 0.77 1.64
N ASN A 78 1.76 0.64 1.18
CA ASN A 78 1.06 1.62 0.38
C ASN A 78 -0.23 2.05 1.12
N GLY A 79 -1.41 1.86 0.53
CA GLY A 79 -2.67 2.26 1.10
C GLY A 79 -2.87 1.87 2.57
N VAL A 80 -3.48 2.76 3.33
CA VAL A 80 -3.81 2.60 4.74
C VAL A 80 -5.28 2.93 4.97
N THR A 81 -6.02 2.09 5.67
CA THR A 81 -7.39 2.42 6.07
C THR A 81 -7.72 1.92 7.47
N ILE A 82 -8.35 2.78 8.27
CA ILE A 82 -8.84 2.42 9.61
C ILE A 82 -10.04 1.48 9.46
N CYS A 83 -10.04 0.38 10.18
CA CYS A 83 -11.16 -0.54 10.20
C CYS A 83 -12.37 0.06 10.94
N ARG A 84 -13.54 -0.51 10.69
CA ARG A 84 -14.80 -0.07 11.29
C ARG A 84 -14.81 -0.19 12.83
N ASP A 85 -14.01 -1.11 13.37
CA ASP A 85 -13.83 -1.26 14.82
C ASP A 85 -13.17 -0.04 15.49
N GLY A 86 -12.56 0.86 14.72
CA GLY A 86 -11.83 2.02 15.21
C GLY A 86 -10.60 1.68 16.05
N GLN A 87 -10.16 0.42 16.07
CA GLN A 87 -9.06 -0.09 16.89
C GLN A 87 -7.95 -0.73 16.07
N SER A 88 -8.24 -1.05 14.80
CA SER A 88 -7.30 -1.65 13.86
C SER A 88 -7.27 -0.90 12.54
N LEU A 89 -6.26 -1.18 11.74
CA LEU A 89 -6.14 -0.68 10.38
C LEU A 89 -5.68 -1.79 9.44
N LEU A 90 -6.06 -1.66 8.18
CA LEU A 90 -5.53 -2.45 7.07
C LEU A 90 -4.47 -1.62 6.35
N PHE A 91 -3.46 -2.30 5.83
CA PHE A 91 -2.48 -1.67 4.94
C PHE A 91 -2.01 -2.63 3.86
N ALA A 92 -1.80 -2.09 2.67
CA ALA A 92 -1.26 -2.83 1.54
C ALA A 92 0.24 -3.07 1.70
N GLU A 93 0.73 -4.23 1.28
CA GLU A 93 2.15 -4.49 1.02
C GLU A 93 2.27 -4.88 -0.47
N THR A 94 2.53 -3.87 -1.31
CA THR A 94 2.39 -3.93 -2.77
C THR A 94 3.16 -5.09 -3.38
N TRP A 95 4.46 -5.16 -3.16
CA TRP A 95 5.30 -6.20 -3.78
C TRP A 95 5.20 -7.57 -3.10
N ALA A 96 4.55 -7.62 -1.93
CA ALA A 96 4.20 -8.87 -1.29
C ALA A 96 2.83 -9.41 -1.75
N CYS A 97 2.07 -8.65 -2.55
CA CYS A 97 0.72 -8.99 -3.02
C CYS A 97 -0.20 -9.42 -1.88
N ARG A 98 -0.25 -8.62 -0.81
CA ARG A 98 -1.05 -8.92 0.37
C ARG A 98 -1.57 -7.67 1.06
N ILE A 99 -2.61 -7.84 1.87
CA ILE A 99 -3.09 -6.86 2.85
C ILE A 99 -2.79 -7.40 4.24
N SER A 100 -2.21 -6.57 5.08
CA SER A 100 -1.96 -6.85 6.49
C SER A 100 -2.89 -6.03 7.37
N ARG A 101 -3.22 -6.55 8.56
CA ARG A 101 -3.97 -5.87 9.61
C ARG A 101 -3.07 -5.60 10.80
N TYR A 102 -3.23 -4.44 11.41
CA TYR A 102 -2.53 -4.07 12.64
C TYR A 102 -3.50 -3.45 13.66
N TRP A 103 -3.48 -3.94 14.90
CA TRP A 103 -4.24 -3.38 15.99
C TRP A 103 -3.43 -2.32 16.72
N PHE A 104 -3.88 -1.09 16.65
CA PHE A 104 -3.25 0.03 17.35
C PHE A 104 -3.89 0.32 18.71
N ASP A 105 -5.06 -0.29 18.99
CA ASP A 105 -5.79 -0.20 20.26
C ASP A 105 -6.56 -1.48 20.58
N GLY A 106 -7.25 -1.50 21.73
CA GLY A 106 -8.07 -2.64 22.18
C GLY A 106 -7.27 -3.82 22.74
N PRO A 107 -7.93 -4.99 22.90
CA PRO A 107 -7.33 -6.17 23.49
C PRO A 107 -6.16 -6.75 22.71
N ASP A 108 -6.21 -6.62 21.39
CA ASP A 108 -5.20 -7.12 20.46
C ASP A 108 -4.12 -6.07 20.11
N LYS A 109 -4.03 -4.96 20.83
CA LYS A 109 -3.07 -3.90 20.58
C LYS A 109 -1.64 -4.43 20.41
N GLY A 110 -1.03 -4.04 19.30
CA GLY A 110 0.33 -4.45 18.92
C GLY A 110 0.38 -5.72 18.07
N LYS A 111 -0.74 -6.45 17.94
CA LYS A 111 -0.83 -7.61 17.06
C LYS A 111 -0.82 -7.19 15.59
N ARG A 112 -0.15 -7.98 14.77
CA ARG A 112 -0.19 -7.92 13.31
C ARG A 112 -0.57 -9.29 12.76
N GLU A 113 -1.39 -9.30 11.74
CA GLU A 113 -1.71 -10.52 10.98
C GLU A 113 -1.82 -10.22 9.49
N ILE A 114 -1.78 -11.26 8.67
CA ILE A 114 -2.12 -11.17 7.26
C ILE A 114 -3.63 -11.25 7.14
N PHE A 115 -4.25 -10.22 6.57
CA PHE A 115 -5.69 -10.14 6.34
C PHE A 115 -6.08 -10.82 5.02
N LEU A 116 -5.33 -10.54 3.95
CA LEU A 116 -5.45 -11.18 2.63
C LEU A 116 -4.07 -11.50 2.11
N ASP A 117 -3.88 -12.70 1.63
CA ASP A 117 -2.61 -13.13 1.04
C ASP A 117 -2.77 -13.56 -0.42
N ASN A 118 -1.64 -13.58 -1.12
CA ASN A 118 -1.58 -14.11 -2.49
C ASN A 118 -2.58 -13.46 -3.45
N LEU A 119 -2.73 -12.15 -3.37
CA LEU A 119 -3.57 -11.38 -4.27
C LEU A 119 -3.15 -11.57 -5.74
N PRO A 120 -4.10 -11.46 -6.69
CA PRO A 120 -3.82 -11.65 -8.12
C PRO A 120 -3.02 -10.50 -8.75
N GLY A 121 -2.84 -9.40 -8.03
CA GLY A 121 -2.14 -8.20 -8.45
C GLY A 121 -1.41 -7.51 -7.32
N TYR A 122 -0.93 -6.32 -7.60
CA TYR A 122 -0.17 -5.47 -6.68
C TYR A 122 -1.11 -4.48 -6.00
N PRO A 123 -1.48 -4.70 -4.71
CA PRO A 123 -2.38 -3.79 -4.02
C PRO A 123 -1.71 -2.42 -3.85
N ASP A 124 -2.46 -1.39 -4.17
CA ASP A 124 -2.09 0.01 -4.01
C ASP A 124 -2.94 0.61 -2.87
N ASN A 125 -3.79 1.59 -3.13
CA ASN A 125 -4.64 2.14 -2.09
C ASN A 125 -5.86 1.26 -1.79
N LEU A 126 -6.35 1.38 -0.55
CA LEU A 126 -7.56 0.70 -0.10
C LEU A 126 -8.47 1.68 0.65
N ASN A 127 -9.76 1.59 0.38
CA ASN A 127 -10.75 2.51 0.91
C ASN A 127 -11.95 1.77 1.50
N ARG A 128 -12.59 2.37 2.49
CA ARG A 128 -13.83 1.83 3.06
C ARG A 128 -14.98 2.00 2.08
N GLY A 129 -15.72 0.92 1.84
CA GLY A 129 -17.01 0.96 1.19
C GLY A 129 -18.11 1.44 2.15
N SER A 130 -19.21 1.95 1.59
CA SER A 130 -20.35 2.48 2.36
C SER A 130 -21.09 1.41 3.17
N ASP A 131 -20.97 0.15 2.79
CA ASP A 131 -21.63 -1.01 3.39
C ASP A 131 -20.75 -1.83 4.35
N GLY A 132 -19.57 -1.31 4.70
CA GLY A 132 -18.62 -1.97 5.58
C GLY A 132 -17.61 -2.86 4.86
N THR A 133 -17.68 -2.95 3.54
CA THR A 133 -16.64 -3.62 2.73
C THR A 133 -15.43 -2.72 2.52
N TYR A 134 -14.40 -3.25 1.88
CA TYR A 134 -13.22 -2.51 1.45
C TYR A 134 -13.07 -2.61 -0.06
N TRP A 135 -12.71 -1.51 -0.69
CA TRP A 135 -12.28 -1.44 -2.07
C TRP A 135 -10.75 -1.42 -2.12
N ILE A 136 -10.15 -2.35 -2.84
CA ILE A 136 -8.69 -2.48 -2.98
C ILE A 136 -8.34 -2.27 -4.44
N ALA A 137 -7.62 -1.20 -4.74
CA ALA A 137 -7.07 -0.97 -6.06
C ALA A 137 -5.86 -1.87 -6.29
N LEU A 138 -5.75 -2.48 -7.45
CA LEU A 138 -4.58 -3.20 -7.88
C LEU A 138 -3.89 -2.42 -8.99
N LEU A 139 -2.71 -1.88 -8.70
CA LEU A 139 -1.85 -1.13 -9.62
C LEU A 139 -1.53 -1.92 -10.90
N GLY A 140 -1.51 -3.23 -10.82
CA GLY A 140 -1.26 -4.13 -11.91
C GLY A 140 -1.40 -5.59 -11.50
N MET A 141 -1.29 -6.46 -12.49
CA MET A 141 -1.54 -7.90 -12.31
C MET A 141 -0.23 -8.68 -12.23
N ARG A 142 -0.18 -9.68 -11.34
CA ARG A 142 0.97 -10.56 -11.21
C ARG A 142 1.17 -11.38 -12.49
N THR A 143 2.43 -11.56 -12.85
CA THR A 143 2.82 -12.47 -13.92
C THR A 143 3.72 -13.58 -13.38
N ARG A 144 3.66 -14.76 -13.97
CA ARG A 144 4.53 -15.89 -13.60
C ARG A 144 6.01 -15.54 -13.74
N THR A 145 6.34 -14.72 -14.73
CA THR A 145 7.72 -14.25 -14.98
C THR A 145 8.21 -13.37 -13.85
N PHE A 146 7.40 -12.41 -13.40
CA PHE A 146 7.75 -11.54 -12.27
C PHE A 146 7.87 -12.35 -10.98
N ASP A 147 6.91 -13.23 -10.68
CA ASP A 147 6.96 -14.10 -9.50
C ASP A 147 8.22 -14.97 -9.48
N LEU A 148 8.62 -15.51 -10.65
CA LEU A 148 9.88 -16.27 -10.76
C LEU A 148 11.10 -15.38 -10.49
N ALA A 149 11.11 -14.16 -11.04
CA ALA A 149 12.17 -13.19 -10.81
C ALA A 149 12.28 -12.82 -9.33
N MET A 150 11.17 -12.62 -8.66
CA MET A 150 11.13 -12.30 -7.22
C MET A 150 11.73 -13.41 -6.35
N ARG A 151 11.61 -14.67 -6.76
CA ARG A 151 12.23 -15.84 -6.09
C ARG A 151 13.73 -16.00 -6.38
N LYS A 152 14.31 -15.23 -7.31
CA LYS A 152 15.69 -15.39 -7.78
C LYS A 152 16.53 -14.10 -7.60
N PRO A 153 16.98 -13.77 -6.39
CA PRO A 153 17.70 -12.52 -6.11
C PRO A 153 18.92 -12.27 -7.00
N GLY A 154 19.66 -13.32 -7.34
CA GLY A 154 20.82 -13.22 -8.24
C GLY A 154 20.42 -12.84 -9.67
N PHE A 155 19.27 -13.30 -10.14
CA PHE A 155 18.70 -12.91 -11.44
C PHE A 155 18.31 -11.42 -11.41
N ARG A 156 17.51 -10.99 -10.42
CA ARG A 156 17.10 -9.57 -10.30
C ARG A 156 18.30 -8.62 -10.30
N ARG A 157 19.35 -8.92 -9.51
CA ARG A 157 20.57 -8.11 -9.47
C ARG A 157 21.28 -8.00 -10.81
N ARG A 158 21.29 -9.08 -11.62
CA ARG A 158 21.86 -9.03 -12.97
C ARG A 158 21.01 -8.20 -13.92
N MET A 159 19.70 -8.32 -13.81
CA MET A 159 18.76 -7.62 -14.69
C MET A 159 18.71 -6.13 -14.39
N ALA A 160 18.69 -5.74 -13.12
CA ALA A 160 18.75 -4.33 -12.70
C ALA A 160 20.00 -3.59 -13.19
N LYS A 161 21.05 -4.31 -13.61
CA LYS A 161 22.24 -3.72 -14.26
C LYS A 161 22.13 -3.58 -15.78
N ARG A 162 21.10 -4.13 -16.41
CA ARG A 162 20.97 -4.24 -17.87
C ARG A 162 19.75 -3.55 -18.43
N ILE A 163 18.70 -3.47 -17.63
CA ILE A 163 17.40 -2.91 -18.01
C ILE A 163 17.00 -1.94 -16.90
N ALA A 164 16.46 -0.80 -17.25
CA ALA A 164 15.93 0.15 -16.27
C ALA A 164 14.84 -0.51 -15.41
N ALA A 165 14.81 -0.17 -14.13
CA ALA A 165 13.95 -0.88 -13.17
C ALA A 165 12.47 -0.73 -13.48
N ASP A 166 12.04 0.43 -13.95
CA ASP A 166 10.69 0.73 -14.40
C ASP A 166 10.29 -0.07 -15.64
N GLU A 167 11.16 -0.26 -16.62
CA GLU A 167 10.90 -1.09 -17.80
C GLU A 167 10.58 -2.55 -17.41
N TRP A 168 11.11 -3.03 -16.28
CA TRP A 168 10.80 -4.35 -15.74
C TRP A 168 9.38 -4.48 -15.22
N LEU A 169 8.84 -3.42 -14.65
CA LEU A 169 7.53 -3.42 -14.01
C LEU A 169 6.41 -3.07 -14.99
N PHE A 170 6.71 -2.30 -16.03
CA PHE A 170 5.74 -1.81 -17.00
C PHE A 170 4.78 -2.89 -17.56
N PRO A 171 5.23 -4.08 -17.96
CA PRO A 171 4.31 -5.11 -18.45
C PRO A 171 3.32 -5.63 -17.41
N ASN A 172 3.56 -5.36 -16.13
CA ASN A 172 2.73 -5.86 -15.03
C ASN A 172 1.73 -4.81 -14.52
N ILE A 173 1.95 -3.52 -14.84
CA ILE A 173 1.17 -2.40 -14.31
C ILE A 173 0.24 -1.74 -15.35
N ASN A 174 0.01 -2.39 -16.48
CA ASN A 174 -0.81 -1.87 -17.58
C ASN A 174 -2.25 -2.37 -17.61
N ARG A 175 -2.71 -3.05 -16.54
CA ARG A 175 -4.07 -3.59 -16.43
C ARG A 175 -4.69 -3.12 -15.13
N GLY A 176 -5.96 -2.76 -15.20
CA GLY A 176 -6.70 -2.29 -14.03
C GLY A 176 -7.53 -3.38 -13.38
N CYS A 177 -7.51 -3.42 -12.07
CA CYS A 177 -8.41 -4.25 -11.29
C CYS A 177 -8.75 -3.58 -9.96
N VAL A 178 -10.00 -3.73 -9.52
CA VAL A 178 -10.43 -3.34 -8.18
C VAL A 178 -11.13 -4.53 -7.54
N LEU A 179 -10.71 -4.87 -6.33
CA LEU A 179 -11.36 -5.91 -5.54
C LEU A 179 -12.30 -5.28 -4.51
N ARG A 180 -13.47 -5.90 -4.33
CA ARG A 180 -14.35 -5.65 -3.21
C ARG A 180 -14.22 -6.76 -2.19
N VAL A 181 -13.95 -6.41 -0.95
CA VAL A 181 -13.57 -7.36 0.10
C VAL A 181 -14.42 -7.14 1.35
N SER A 182 -14.87 -8.21 1.99
CA SER A 182 -15.61 -8.15 3.26
C SER A 182 -14.72 -7.75 4.43
N GLU A 183 -15.34 -7.40 5.57
CA GLU A 183 -14.63 -7.16 6.84
C GLU A 183 -13.85 -8.39 7.36
N THR A 184 -14.18 -9.57 6.87
CA THR A 184 -13.52 -10.83 7.24
C THR A 184 -12.45 -11.29 6.26
N GLY A 185 -12.20 -10.51 5.18
CA GLY A 185 -11.18 -10.84 4.19
C GLY A 185 -11.67 -11.76 3.06
N GLU A 186 -12.98 -11.86 2.83
CA GLU A 186 -13.53 -12.58 1.70
C GLU A 186 -13.62 -11.66 0.47
N ILE A 187 -13.10 -12.08 -0.67
CA ILE A 187 -13.25 -11.35 -1.94
C ILE A 187 -14.68 -11.59 -2.44
N ILE A 188 -15.47 -10.51 -2.43
CA ILE A 188 -16.90 -10.53 -2.81
C ILE A 188 -17.05 -10.31 -4.31
N ASP A 189 -16.23 -9.41 -4.88
CA ASP A 189 -16.33 -9.00 -6.28
C ASP A 189 -14.97 -8.53 -6.82
N ALA A 190 -14.83 -8.56 -8.15
CA ALA A 190 -13.63 -8.07 -8.84
C ALA A 190 -14.04 -7.36 -10.14
N LEU A 191 -13.71 -6.10 -10.24
CA LEU A 191 -13.92 -5.26 -11.42
C LEU A 191 -12.62 -5.20 -12.22
N TRP A 192 -12.65 -5.64 -13.47
CA TRP A 192 -11.47 -5.81 -14.31
C TRP A 192 -11.53 -4.95 -15.56
N ASP A 193 -10.42 -4.30 -15.86
CA ASP A 193 -10.09 -3.83 -17.21
C ASP A 193 -8.93 -4.68 -17.75
N GLU A 194 -9.27 -5.84 -18.32
CA GLU A 194 -8.26 -6.81 -18.77
C GLU A 194 -7.35 -6.28 -19.88
N ALA A 195 -7.87 -5.39 -20.72
CA ALA A 195 -7.11 -4.79 -21.81
C ALA A 195 -6.31 -3.58 -21.35
N GLY A 196 -6.70 -2.96 -20.23
CA GLY A 196 -6.12 -1.71 -19.75
C GLY A 196 -6.42 -0.51 -20.66
N GLU A 197 -7.52 -0.58 -21.42
CA GLU A 197 -7.86 0.45 -22.41
C GLU A 197 -8.54 1.66 -21.77
N ASN A 198 -9.30 1.44 -20.70
CA ASN A 198 -10.06 2.49 -20.03
C ASN A 198 -9.42 2.92 -18.71
N HIS A 199 -8.98 1.96 -17.92
CA HIS A 199 -8.44 2.19 -16.58
C HIS A 199 -7.17 1.36 -16.34
N PRO A 200 -6.06 1.66 -17.03
CA PRO A 200 -4.78 1.00 -16.74
C PRO A 200 -4.27 1.47 -15.36
N SER A 201 -3.61 0.61 -14.65
CA SER A 201 -2.85 0.98 -13.43
C SER A 201 -3.71 1.69 -12.37
N ILE A 202 -4.84 1.08 -11.96
CA ILE A 202 -5.71 1.70 -10.95
C ILE A 202 -4.95 1.79 -9.63
N THR A 203 -4.73 3.02 -9.15
CA THR A 203 -3.99 3.30 -7.92
C THR A 203 -4.91 3.51 -6.72
N SER A 204 -6.11 4.07 -6.94
CA SER A 204 -7.07 4.33 -5.87
C SER A 204 -8.50 4.22 -6.36
N THR A 205 -9.44 4.22 -5.41
CA THR A 205 -10.88 4.26 -5.70
C THR A 205 -11.59 5.11 -4.66
N CYS A 206 -12.69 5.73 -5.06
CA CYS A 206 -13.58 6.43 -4.14
C CYS A 206 -15.03 6.00 -4.41
N GLU A 207 -15.74 5.53 -3.39
CA GLU A 207 -17.17 5.27 -3.48
C GLU A 207 -17.95 6.51 -3.03
N HIS A 208 -18.86 7.00 -3.91
CA HIS A 208 -19.74 8.11 -3.59
C HIS A 208 -21.11 7.94 -4.22
N LYS A 209 -22.17 8.03 -3.42
CA LYS A 209 -23.58 7.94 -3.86
C LYS A 209 -23.89 6.71 -4.74
N GLY A 210 -23.33 5.56 -4.40
CA GLY A 210 -23.52 4.30 -5.12
C GLY A 210 -22.71 4.16 -6.41
N TRP A 211 -21.78 5.06 -6.67
CA TRP A 211 -20.85 5.01 -7.78
C TRP A 211 -19.43 4.78 -7.25
N LEU A 212 -18.67 4.00 -8.00
CA LEU A 212 -17.23 3.81 -7.74
C LEU A 212 -16.44 4.62 -8.77
N TYR A 213 -15.50 5.43 -8.30
CA TYR A 213 -14.64 6.29 -9.11
C TYR A 213 -13.20 5.76 -9.00
N PRO A 214 -12.70 5.03 -10.02
CA PRO A 214 -11.30 4.63 -10.05
C PRO A 214 -10.40 5.80 -10.42
N VAL A 215 -9.18 5.78 -9.90
CA VAL A 215 -8.09 6.73 -10.21
C VAL A 215 -6.89 5.92 -10.72
N SER A 216 -6.31 6.35 -11.82
CA SER A 216 -5.13 5.75 -12.47
C SER A 216 -4.10 6.80 -12.84
#